data_4929585d34ab78753b1b67e66a19f10f
#
_entry.id   4929585d34ab78753b1b67e66a19f10f
#
_cell.length_a   1.000
_cell.length_b   1.000
_cell.length_c   1.000
_cell.angle_alpha   90.00
_cell.angle_beta   90.00
_cell.angle_gamma   90.00
#
_symmetry.space_group_name_H-M   'P 1'
#
loop_
_entity.id
_entity.type
_entity.pdbx_description
1 polymer ?
#
loop_
_entity_poly.entity_id
_entity_poly.type
_entity_poly.pdbx_seq_one_letter_code
_entity_poly.pdbx_strand_id
1 'polypeptide(L)'
;MISKEEFLNGNWWLVIARYPVACDASINEVIESEEDPTLEDSYANELIDECINSFSYLDEFTYDPDLEESEECGEEDQFEDWYEQQREGIELEAIKIDEKVIDEYGVKWLNSYLA
;
A
#
# COMPACT_ATOMS: atom_id res chain seq x y z
N MET A 1 5.07 21.52 8.61
CA MET A 1 3.73 20.98 8.86
C MET A 1 2.70 21.64 7.95
N ILE A 2 1.83 20.87 7.35
CA ILE A 2 0.78 21.38 6.46
C ILE A 2 -0.43 21.78 7.29
N SER A 3 -0.91 23.01 7.10
CA SER A 3 -2.09 23.51 7.80
C SER A 3 -3.39 23.04 7.12
N LYS A 4 -4.52 23.19 7.80
CA LYS A 4 -5.83 22.89 7.23
C LYS A 4 -6.07 23.63 5.92
N GLU A 5 -5.72 24.92 5.87
CA GLU A 5 -5.88 25.75 4.66
C GLU A 5 -5.02 25.26 3.52
N GLU A 6 -3.79 24.83 3.80
CA GLU A 6 -2.88 24.29 2.79
C GLU A 6 -3.41 22.97 2.22
N PHE A 7 -3.98 22.10 3.04
CA PHE A 7 -4.63 20.89 2.56
C PHE A 7 -5.81 21.20 1.64
N LEU A 8 -6.64 22.16 2.03
CA LEU A 8 -7.83 22.53 1.27
C LEU A 8 -7.50 23.25 -0.05
N ASN A 9 -6.41 24.01 -0.07
CA ASN A 9 -5.99 24.75 -1.26
C ASN A 9 -5.12 23.93 -2.23
N GLY A 10 -4.59 22.81 -1.78
CA GLY A 10 -3.78 21.91 -2.60
C GLY A 10 -4.55 20.70 -3.09
N ASN A 11 -3.85 19.85 -3.83
CA ASN A 11 -4.38 18.58 -4.33
C ASN A 11 -3.80 17.43 -3.50
N TRP A 12 -4.23 17.33 -2.26
CA TRP A 12 -3.75 16.34 -1.31
C TRP A 12 -4.64 15.11 -1.26
N TRP A 13 -4.02 13.96 -1.12
CA TRP A 13 -4.70 12.67 -1.08
C TRP A 13 -4.22 11.85 0.10
N LEU A 14 -5.18 11.15 0.73
CA LEU A 14 -4.89 10.12 1.71
C LEU A 14 -4.96 8.78 0.98
N VAL A 15 -3.85 8.09 0.88
CA VAL A 15 -3.78 6.78 0.24
C VAL A 15 -3.65 5.71 1.31
N ILE A 16 -4.48 4.70 1.22
CA ILE A 16 -4.52 3.59 2.15
C ILE A 16 -4.27 2.30 1.39
N ALA A 17 -3.23 1.56 1.79
CA ALA A 17 -2.97 0.22 1.28
C ALA A 17 -3.38 -0.79 2.35
N ARG A 18 -4.35 -1.65 2.05
CA ARG A 18 -4.87 -2.65 2.99
C ARG A 18 -4.41 -4.04 2.59
N TYR A 19 -3.92 -4.77 3.56
CA TYR A 19 -3.54 -6.17 3.40
C TYR A 19 -4.62 -7.05 4.03
N PRO A 20 -5.57 -7.58 3.23
CA PRO A 20 -6.75 -8.26 3.81
C PRO A 20 -6.45 -9.60 4.48
N VAL A 21 -5.31 -10.22 4.17
CA VAL A 21 -4.90 -11.50 4.77
C VAL A 21 -4.45 -11.33 6.22
N ALA A 22 -3.96 -10.15 6.56
CA ALA A 22 -3.51 -9.84 7.91
C ALA A 22 -4.49 -8.85 8.53
N CYS A 23 -5.25 -9.28 9.48
CA CYS A 23 -6.26 -8.46 10.14
C CYS A 23 -5.73 -7.06 10.50
N ASP A 24 -6.36 -6.03 9.98
CA ASP A 24 -6.08 -4.62 10.26
C ASP A 24 -4.70 -4.09 9.80
N ALA A 25 -3.96 -4.87 9.01
CA ALA A 25 -2.69 -4.38 8.46
C ALA A 25 -2.96 -3.38 7.33
N SER A 26 -2.51 -2.15 7.53
CA SER A 26 -2.63 -1.10 6.51
C SER A 26 -1.49 -0.10 6.61
N ILE A 27 -1.16 0.50 5.46
CA ILE A 27 -0.22 1.62 5.38
C ILE A 27 -1.00 2.83 4.92
N ASN A 28 -0.78 3.96 5.57
CA ASN A 28 -1.37 5.23 5.22
C ASN A 28 -0.27 6.16 4.70
N GLU A 29 -0.57 6.91 3.64
CA GLU A 29 0.36 7.90 3.08
C GLU A 29 -0.42 9.13 2.64
N VAL A 30 0.11 10.31 2.94
CA VAL A 30 -0.46 11.57 2.51
C VAL A 30 0.46 12.19 1.47
N ILE A 31 -0.05 12.37 0.25
CA ILE A 31 0.73 12.91 -0.86
C ILE A 31 -0.04 13.99 -1.61
N GLU A 32 0.70 14.87 -2.27
CA GLU A 32 0.14 15.84 -3.18
C GLU A 32 0.19 15.31 -4.61
N SER A 33 -0.94 15.32 -5.31
CA SER A 33 -1.05 14.86 -6.70
C SER A 33 -2.22 15.54 -7.38
N GLU A 34 -2.05 15.94 -8.64
CA GLU A 34 -3.13 16.53 -9.42
C GLU A 34 -4.27 15.55 -9.70
N GLU A 35 -3.92 14.28 -9.82
CA GLU A 35 -4.87 13.19 -10.07
C GLU A 35 -4.76 12.13 -8.98
N ASP A 36 -5.68 11.17 -8.98
CA ASP A 36 -5.63 10.04 -8.07
C ASP A 36 -4.27 9.34 -8.19
N PRO A 37 -3.43 9.35 -7.12
CA PRO A 37 -2.09 8.79 -7.20
C PRO A 37 -2.04 7.29 -7.44
N THR A 38 -3.12 6.56 -7.15
CA THR A 38 -3.16 5.11 -7.40
C THR A 38 -3.31 4.76 -8.88
N LEU A 39 -3.62 5.75 -9.72
CA LEU A 39 -3.65 5.57 -11.17
C LEU A 39 -2.25 5.50 -11.78
N GLU A 40 -1.23 5.94 -11.06
CA GLU A 40 0.16 5.81 -11.49
C GLU A 40 0.71 4.45 -11.07
N ASP A 41 1.02 3.59 -12.04
CA ASP A 41 1.47 2.22 -11.78
C ASP A 41 2.75 2.15 -10.93
N SER A 42 3.70 3.04 -11.17
CA SER A 42 4.94 3.09 -10.39
C SER A 42 4.69 3.35 -8.92
N TYR A 43 3.84 4.32 -8.61
CA TYR A 43 3.48 4.66 -7.24
C TYR A 43 2.70 3.52 -6.57
N ALA A 44 1.70 2.98 -7.27
CA ALA A 44 0.89 1.89 -6.75
C ALA A 44 1.74 0.66 -6.44
N ASN A 45 2.65 0.28 -7.34
CA ASN A 45 3.54 -0.85 -7.14
C ASN A 45 4.50 -0.66 -5.97
N GLU A 46 5.09 0.53 -5.81
CA GLU A 46 5.96 0.84 -4.68
C GLU A 46 5.23 0.73 -3.36
N LEU A 47 4.01 1.24 -3.29
CA LEU A 47 3.20 1.19 -2.07
C LEU A 47 2.80 -0.24 -1.72
N ILE A 48 2.45 -1.05 -2.72
CA ILE A 48 2.13 -2.47 -2.54
C ILE A 48 3.36 -3.21 -1.99
N ASP A 49 4.54 -3.01 -2.59
CA ASP A 49 5.78 -3.64 -2.14
C ASP A 49 6.13 -3.23 -0.70
N GLU A 50 5.97 -1.95 -0.38
CA GLU A 50 6.18 -1.43 0.97
C GLU A 50 5.23 -2.09 1.97
N CYS A 51 3.97 -2.28 1.59
CA CYS A 51 2.97 -2.93 2.43
C CYS A 51 3.38 -4.37 2.76
N ILE A 52 3.80 -5.14 1.78
CA ILE A 52 4.25 -6.53 1.97
C ILE A 52 5.49 -6.56 2.87
N ASN A 53 6.48 -5.72 2.60
CA ASN A 53 7.74 -5.68 3.34
C ASN A 53 7.56 -5.20 4.79
N SER A 54 6.68 -4.21 5.00
CA SER A 54 6.46 -3.63 6.33
C SER A 54 5.80 -4.57 7.31
N PHE A 55 4.98 -5.50 6.81
CA PHE A 55 4.29 -6.45 7.68
C PHE A 55 5.01 -7.78 7.80
N SER A 56 6.21 -7.90 7.22
CA SER A 56 7.09 -9.08 7.35
C SER A 56 6.49 -10.41 6.91
N TYR A 57 5.51 -10.37 6.01
CA TYR A 57 4.85 -11.59 5.53
C TYR A 57 5.73 -12.44 4.62
N LEU A 58 6.91 -11.97 4.28
CA LEU A 58 7.89 -12.75 3.54
C LEU A 58 8.29 -14.03 4.28
N ASP A 59 8.20 -14.02 5.61
CA ASP A 59 8.49 -15.20 6.46
C ASP A 59 7.40 -16.27 6.36
N GLU A 60 6.22 -15.94 5.84
CA GLU A 60 5.13 -16.90 5.64
C GLU A 60 5.29 -17.71 4.38
N PHE A 61 6.21 -17.34 3.51
CA PHE A 61 6.49 -18.14 2.33
C PHE A 61 7.10 -19.47 2.73
N THR A 62 6.52 -20.55 2.22
CA THR A 62 7.01 -21.91 2.44
C THR A 62 7.33 -22.55 1.10
N TYR A 63 8.59 -22.95 0.94
CA TYR A 63 9.03 -23.69 -0.23
C TYR A 63 8.48 -25.12 -0.21
N ASP A 64 7.88 -25.55 -1.32
CA ASP A 64 7.38 -26.91 -1.48
C ASP A 64 8.32 -27.70 -2.43
N PRO A 65 9.15 -28.60 -1.90
CA PRO A 65 10.08 -29.36 -2.73
C PRO A 65 9.40 -30.37 -3.66
N ASP A 66 8.15 -30.76 -3.38
CA ASP A 66 7.42 -31.68 -4.25
C ASP A 66 7.05 -31.05 -5.61
N LEU A 67 6.99 -29.73 -5.68
CA LEU A 67 6.76 -28.99 -6.92
C LEU A 67 8.02 -28.87 -7.79
N GLU A 68 9.19 -29.18 -7.26
CA GLU A 68 10.47 -29.15 -8.01
C GLU A 68 10.55 -30.20 -9.13
N GLU A 69 9.72 -31.23 -9.11
CA GLU A 69 9.69 -32.26 -10.14
C GLU A 69 9.22 -31.75 -11.50
N SER A 70 8.57 -30.56 -11.53
CA SER A 70 8.30 -29.86 -12.78
C SER A 70 9.39 -28.80 -13.01
N GLU A 71 9.97 -28.77 -14.20
CA GLU A 71 11.10 -27.89 -14.57
C GLU A 71 10.85 -26.39 -14.35
N GLU A 72 9.64 -26.00 -14.01
CA GLU A 72 9.20 -24.61 -13.88
C GLU A 72 8.97 -24.14 -12.44
N CYS A 73 9.17 -25.00 -11.43
CA CYS A 73 8.79 -24.71 -10.05
C CYS A 73 9.97 -24.77 -9.07
N GLY A 74 11.07 -24.06 -9.38
CA GLY A 74 12.15 -23.84 -8.44
C GLY A 74 11.74 -22.92 -7.29
N GLU A 75 12.58 -22.77 -6.26
CA GLU A 75 12.31 -21.92 -5.11
C GLU A 75 12.01 -20.48 -5.51
N GLU A 76 12.77 -19.91 -6.46
CA GLU A 76 12.55 -18.55 -6.95
C GLU A 76 11.19 -18.40 -7.63
N ASP A 77 10.80 -19.38 -8.45
CA ASP A 77 9.52 -19.34 -9.17
C ASP A 77 8.34 -19.46 -8.19
N GLN A 78 8.46 -20.31 -7.18
CA GLN A 78 7.44 -20.45 -6.15
C GLN A 78 7.32 -19.16 -5.32
N PHE A 79 8.44 -18.52 -4.99
CA PHE A 79 8.44 -17.26 -4.27
C PHE A 79 7.79 -16.15 -5.09
N GLU A 80 8.12 -16.04 -6.38
CA GLU A 80 7.52 -15.04 -7.27
C GLU A 80 6.01 -15.22 -7.39
N ASP A 81 5.53 -16.46 -7.56
CA ASP A 81 4.10 -16.76 -7.63
C ASP A 81 3.39 -16.41 -6.32
N TRP A 82 3.99 -16.76 -5.18
CA TRP A 82 3.48 -16.42 -3.87
C TRP A 82 3.43 -14.90 -3.68
N TYR A 83 4.50 -14.21 -4.07
CA TYR A 83 4.60 -12.76 -3.93
C TYR A 83 3.54 -12.06 -4.78
N GLU A 84 3.32 -12.51 -6.00
CA GLU A 84 2.25 -11.98 -6.86
C GLU A 84 0.86 -12.18 -6.27
N GLN A 85 0.61 -13.33 -5.66
CA GLN A 85 -0.66 -13.58 -4.97
C GLN A 85 -0.87 -12.60 -3.81
N GLN A 86 0.20 -12.28 -3.08
CA GLN A 86 0.12 -11.28 -2.01
C GLN A 86 -0.19 -9.89 -2.58
N ARG A 87 0.46 -9.52 -3.68
CA ARG A 87 0.22 -8.24 -4.36
C ARG A 87 -1.22 -8.09 -4.81
N GLU A 88 -1.80 -9.12 -5.40
CA GLU A 88 -3.19 -9.13 -5.87
C GLU A 88 -4.18 -8.98 -4.72
N GLY A 89 -3.83 -9.43 -3.54
CA GLY A 89 -4.67 -9.31 -2.35
C GLY A 89 -4.66 -7.93 -1.70
N ILE A 90 -3.69 -7.08 -2.04
CA ILE A 90 -3.61 -5.74 -1.43
C ILE A 90 -4.54 -4.78 -2.14
N GLU A 91 -5.38 -4.10 -1.36
CA GLU A 91 -6.31 -3.10 -1.86
C GLU A 91 -5.75 -1.70 -1.64
N LEU A 92 -5.79 -0.88 -2.69
CA LEU A 92 -5.41 0.53 -2.62
C LEU A 92 -6.65 1.40 -2.69
N GLU A 93 -6.73 2.40 -1.83
CA GLU A 93 -7.77 3.40 -1.82
C GLU A 93 -7.14 4.78 -1.74
N ALA A 94 -7.59 5.70 -2.58
CA ALA A 94 -7.17 7.09 -2.53
C ALA A 94 -8.38 7.96 -2.22
N ILE A 95 -8.25 8.78 -1.19
CA ILE A 95 -9.31 9.68 -0.73
C ILE A 95 -8.81 11.10 -0.86
N LYS A 96 -9.53 11.93 -1.62
CA LYS A 96 -9.21 13.36 -1.73
C LYS A 96 -9.39 14.00 -0.36
N ILE A 97 -8.34 14.67 0.12
CA ILE A 97 -8.39 15.35 1.41
C ILE A 97 -9.23 16.61 1.28
N ASP A 98 -10.42 16.58 1.86
CA ASP A 98 -11.36 17.69 1.95
C ASP A 98 -11.63 18.02 3.41
N GLU A 99 -12.56 18.94 3.65
CA GLU A 99 -12.91 19.35 5.00
C GLU A 99 -13.39 18.18 5.88
N LYS A 100 -14.14 17.24 5.29
CA LYS A 100 -14.65 16.05 6.01
C LYS A 100 -13.52 15.15 6.45
N VAL A 101 -12.54 14.92 5.57
CA VAL A 101 -11.37 14.09 5.90
C VAL A 101 -10.54 14.74 7.00
N ILE A 102 -10.34 16.04 6.93
CA ILE A 102 -9.60 16.80 7.95
C ILE A 102 -10.31 16.74 9.30
N ASP A 103 -11.64 16.88 9.31
CA ASP A 103 -12.44 16.82 10.52
C ASP A 103 -12.46 15.42 11.14
N GLU A 104 -12.45 14.38 10.29
CA GLU A 104 -12.44 12.98 10.74
C GLU A 104 -11.09 12.53 11.30
N TYR A 105 -10.00 12.81 10.59
CA TYR A 105 -8.67 12.34 10.96
C TYR A 105 -7.84 13.35 11.75
N GLY A 106 -7.98 14.64 11.44
CA GLY A 106 -7.23 15.71 12.05
C GLY A 106 -5.95 16.09 11.31
N VAL A 107 -5.62 17.37 11.32
CA VAL A 107 -4.42 17.90 10.64
C VAL A 107 -3.15 17.26 11.17
N LYS A 108 -3.05 17.04 12.46
CA LYS A 108 -1.87 16.44 13.10
C LYS A 108 -1.67 14.98 12.62
N TRP A 109 -2.75 14.21 12.57
CA TRP A 109 -2.71 12.84 12.12
C TRP A 109 -2.27 12.76 10.65
N LEU A 110 -2.86 13.60 9.78
CA LEU A 110 -2.50 13.66 8.37
C LEU A 110 -1.04 14.02 8.16
N ASN A 111 -0.51 14.96 8.91
CA ASN A 111 0.90 15.36 8.83
C ASN A 111 1.85 14.24 9.26
N SER A 112 1.42 13.33 10.12
CA SER A 112 2.26 12.20 10.54
C SER A 112 2.48 11.18 9.44
N TYR A 113 1.66 11.19 8.39
CA TYR A 113 1.76 10.29 7.24
C TYR A 113 2.24 10.98 5.94
N LEU A 114 2.76 12.18 6.04
CA LEU A 114 3.33 12.86 4.88
C LEU A 114 4.45 12.04 4.26
N ALA A 115 4.37 11.89 2.94
CA ALA A 115 5.37 11.19 2.15
C ALA A 115 6.70 11.94 2.11
#